data_84f64e9fb74cce1208996b7a154c203e
#
_entry.id   84f64e9fb74cce1208996b7a154c203e
#
_cell.length_a   1.000
_cell.length_b   1.000
_cell.length_c   1.000
_cell.angle_alpha   90.00
_cell.angle_beta   90.00
_cell.angle_gamma   90.00
#
_symmetry.space_group_name_H-M   'P 1'
#
loop_
_entity.id
_entity.type
_entity.pdbx_description
1 polymer ?
#
loop_
_entity_poly.entity_id
_entity_poly.type
_entity_poly.pdbx_seq_one_letter_code
_entity_poly.pdbx_strand_id
1 'polypeptide(L)'
;ERHRVPLPESMEYFGQNSGMIYYETKLEQIYDPRELRVANVHDTAYVYIDGEHKATIDRRDENKVKGYDTFKFDGCTDGCTIGVLVDAMGRVNYGEHLYDRKGIDAIRYGNQNLMGYDVVTLPLDNPEKIDFSLEGGKYPLFMRGHFKAQSQNDCFVHLDGFKKGCVYINGFNIGRYWEIGPQRALYIPGVLLKDENEIIILELEGCEKAEVEITAEPDLG
;
A
#
# COMPACT_ATOMS: atom_id res chain seq x y z
N GLU A 1 2.89 -8.10 -12.23
CA GLU A 1 2.91 -8.00 -13.70
C GLU A 1 2.69 -6.56 -14.15
N ARG A 2 3.12 -6.23 -15.38
CA ARG A 2 2.90 -4.89 -15.98
C ARG A 2 1.94 -5.01 -17.15
N HIS A 3 0.97 -4.12 -17.20
CA HIS A 3 -0.07 -4.04 -18.22
C HIS A 3 -0.16 -2.62 -18.80
N ARG A 4 -0.61 -2.49 -20.05
CA ARG A 4 -0.90 -1.19 -20.68
C ARG A 4 -2.38 -1.11 -21.00
N VAL A 5 -3.06 -0.11 -20.45
CA VAL A 5 -4.52 0.08 -20.63
C VAL A 5 -4.84 1.54 -20.92
N PRO A 6 -5.92 1.83 -21.67
CA PRO A 6 -6.32 3.21 -21.98
C PRO A 6 -6.88 3.96 -20.77
N LEU A 7 -7.56 3.27 -19.86
CA LEU A 7 -8.14 3.79 -18.62
C LEU A 7 -7.69 2.94 -17.44
N PRO A 8 -7.73 3.45 -16.21
CA PRO A 8 -7.47 2.61 -15.04
C PRO A 8 -8.51 1.49 -14.97
N GLU A 9 -8.03 0.29 -14.71
CA GLU A 9 -8.85 -0.88 -14.49
C GLU A 9 -8.64 -1.39 -13.06
N SER A 10 -9.65 -2.04 -12.50
CA SER A 10 -9.58 -2.55 -11.14
C SER A 10 -8.61 -3.74 -10.99
N MET A 11 -8.21 -4.06 -9.76
CA MET A 11 -7.41 -5.26 -9.47
C MET A 11 -8.05 -6.53 -10.03
N GLU A 12 -9.38 -6.64 -9.93
CA GLU A 12 -10.16 -7.80 -10.38
C GLU A 12 -10.10 -7.98 -11.89
N TYR A 13 -9.98 -6.88 -12.65
CA TYR A 13 -9.79 -6.95 -14.10
C TYR A 13 -8.51 -7.71 -14.46
N PHE A 14 -7.46 -7.55 -13.65
CA PHE A 14 -6.18 -8.24 -13.83
C PHE A 14 -6.10 -9.58 -13.09
N GLY A 15 -7.21 -10.06 -12.50
CA GLY A 15 -7.25 -11.31 -11.75
C GLY A 15 -6.60 -11.24 -10.36
N GLN A 16 -6.32 -10.05 -9.86
CA GLN A 16 -5.74 -9.84 -8.53
C GLN A 16 -6.83 -9.62 -7.50
N ASN A 17 -6.75 -10.32 -6.35
CA ASN A 17 -7.78 -10.26 -5.30
C ASN A 17 -7.34 -9.49 -4.04
N SER A 18 -6.06 -9.28 -3.84
CA SER A 18 -5.49 -8.65 -2.63
C SER A 18 -4.17 -7.95 -2.95
N GLY A 19 -3.61 -7.26 -1.96
CA GLY A 19 -2.34 -6.56 -2.10
C GLY A 19 -2.50 -5.14 -2.59
N MET A 20 -1.64 -4.72 -3.48
CA MET A 20 -1.60 -3.35 -4.01
C MET A 20 -1.63 -3.34 -5.54
N ILE A 21 -2.01 -2.21 -6.10
CA ILE A 21 -1.95 -1.95 -7.54
C ILE A 21 -1.36 -0.56 -7.77
N TYR A 22 -0.44 -0.45 -8.72
CA TYR A 22 0.19 0.80 -9.08
C TYR A 22 -0.23 1.22 -10.48
N TYR A 23 -0.71 2.43 -10.61
CA TYR A 23 -1.06 3.07 -11.87
C TYR A 23 -0.07 4.18 -12.16
N GLU A 24 0.41 4.24 -13.38
CA GLU A 24 1.28 5.29 -13.85
C GLU A 24 0.75 5.87 -15.16
N THR A 25 0.62 7.18 -15.25
CA THR A 25 0.27 7.90 -16.48
C THR A 25 1.13 9.13 -16.65
N LYS A 26 1.25 9.61 -17.87
CA LYS A 26 2.01 10.80 -18.19
C LYS A 26 1.07 11.97 -18.43
N LEU A 27 1.43 13.09 -17.84
CA LEU A 27 0.84 14.37 -18.13
C LEU A 27 1.83 15.14 -19.01
N GLU A 28 1.41 15.46 -20.23
CA GLU A 28 2.21 16.30 -21.11
C GLU A 28 2.27 17.74 -20.55
N GLN A 29 3.11 18.56 -21.13
CA GLN A 29 3.38 19.93 -20.72
C GLN A 29 2.11 20.70 -20.34
N ILE A 30 1.99 21.15 -19.09
CA ILE A 30 0.85 21.90 -18.56
C ILE A 30 1.35 23.05 -17.71
N TYR A 31 0.90 24.26 -18.03
CA TYR A 31 1.33 25.51 -17.38
C TYR A 31 0.33 26.03 -16.34
N ASP A 32 -0.92 25.58 -16.40
CA ASP A 32 -1.95 26.10 -15.52
C ASP A 32 -2.08 25.28 -14.24
N PRO A 33 -1.92 25.87 -13.05
CA PRO A 33 -2.28 25.19 -11.81
C PRO A 33 -3.74 24.78 -11.81
N ARG A 34 -4.03 23.52 -11.53
CA ARG A 34 -5.39 22.98 -11.43
C ARG A 34 -5.48 21.97 -10.30
N GLU A 35 -6.69 21.52 -10.03
CA GLU A 35 -6.91 20.40 -9.16
C GLU A 35 -6.62 19.08 -9.89
N LEU A 36 -5.89 18.19 -9.24
CA LEU A 36 -5.72 16.81 -9.62
C LEU A 36 -6.60 15.97 -8.73
N ARG A 37 -7.46 15.15 -9.31
CA ARG A 37 -8.40 14.29 -8.62
C ARG A 37 -8.13 12.84 -8.95
N VAL A 38 -8.07 11.98 -7.92
CA VAL A 38 -8.02 10.52 -8.07
C VAL A 38 -9.38 9.97 -7.66
N ALA A 39 -10.21 9.63 -8.65
CA ALA A 39 -11.61 9.30 -8.42
C ALA A 39 -11.82 7.86 -7.94
N ASN A 40 -12.70 7.69 -6.97
CA ASN A 40 -13.14 6.41 -6.43
C ASN A 40 -11.97 5.53 -5.96
N VAL A 41 -11.21 6.05 -5.00
CA VAL A 41 -10.10 5.32 -4.38
C VAL A 41 -10.63 4.20 -3.48
N HIS A 42 -10.23 2.97 -3.74
CA HIS A 42 -10.58 1.78 -2.97
C HIS A 42 -9.32 0.95 -2.66
N ASP A 43 -8.63 1.15 -1.45
CA ASP A 43 -9.14 1.92 -0.31
C ASP A 43 -8.25 3.12 0.03
N THR A 44 -6.91 2.98 0.01
CA THR A 44 -5.96 4.07 0.28
C THR A 44 -5.06 4.26 -0.92
N ALA A 45 -4.95 5.48 -1.44
CA ALA A 45 -4.06 5.81 -2.54
C ALA A 45 -2.93 6.73 -2.10
N TYR A 46 -1.71 6.37 -2.46
CA TYR A 46 -0.51 7.19 -2.33
C TYR A 46 -0.18 7.76 -3.70
N VAL A 47 -0.22 9.08 -3.81
CA VAL A 47 -0.04 9.79 -5.09
C VAL A 47 1.36 10.37 -5.18
N TYR A 48 2.01 10.10 -6.30
CA TYR A 48 3.37 10.54 -6.59
C TYR A 48 3.39 11.37 -7.86
N ILE A 49 4.19 12.43 -7.88
CA ILE A 49 4.54 13.20 -9.08
C ILE A 49 6.06 13.07 -9.25
N ASP A 50 6.50 12.53 -10.39
CA ASP A 50 7.91 12.25 -10.69
C ASP A 50 8.62 11.47 -9.55
N GLY A 51 7.90 10.52 -8.95
CA GLY A 51 8.40 9.70 -7.85
C GLY A 51 8.40 10.37 -6.48
N GLU A 52 7.96 11.62 -6.36
CA GLU A 52 7.79 12.30 -5.08
C GLU A 52 6.36 12.16 -4.56
N HIS A 53 6.21 11.70 -3.33
CA HIS A 53 4.91 11.63 -2.66
C HIS A 53 4.30 13.03 -2.49
N LYS A 54 3.08 13.22 -2.95
CA LYS A 54 2.35 14.50 -2.93
C LYS A 54 1.08 14.46 -2.10
N ALA A 55 0.38 13.32 -2.07
CA ALA A 55 -0.87 13.19 -1.32
C ALA A 55 -1.12 11.74 -0.94
N THR A 56 -1.80 11.54 0.18
CA THR A 56 -2.44 10.29 0.57
C THR A 56 -3.95 10.53 0.60
N ILE A 57 -4.69 9.67 -0.10
CA ILE A 57 -6.14 9.72 -0.20
C ILE A 57 -6.70 8.49 0.49
N ASP A 58 -7.48 8.68 1.53
CA ASP A 58 -8.06 7.61 2.32
C ASP A 58 -9.59 7.58 2.14
N ARG A 59 -10.11 6.43 1.72
CA ARG A 59 -11.55 6.23 1.52
C ARG A 59 -12.39 6.54 2.76
N ARG A 60 -11.83 6.41 3.95
CA ARG A 60 -12.53 6.76 5.20
C ARG A 60 -12.98 8.21 5.27
N ASP A 61 -12.40 9.08 4.43
CA ASP A 61 -12.72 10.50 4.37
C ASP A 61 -13.78 10.84 3.33
N GLU A 62 -14.23 9.88 2.52
CA GLU A 62 -15.17 10.06 1.41
C GLU A 62 -16.45 10.83 1.84
N ASN A 63 -17.02 10.45 2.98
CA ASN A 63 -18.23 11.09 3.48
C ASN A 63 -17.99 12.14 4.58
N LYS A 64 -16.73 12.46 4.88
CA LYS A 64 -16.36 13.37 5.97
C LYS A 64 -15.69 14.64 5.46
N VAL A 65 -14.90 14.54 4.41
CA VAL A 65 -14.09 15.64 3.88
C VAL A 65 -14.48 15.92 2.45
N LYS A 66 -15.03 17.12 2.20
CA LYS A 66 -15.35 17.54 0.83
C LYS A 66 -14.08 17.64 -0.01
N GLY A 67 -14.04 16.93 -1.15
CA GLY A 67 -12.90 16.91 -2.04
C GLY A 67 -11.71 16.14 -1.48
N TYR A 68 -11.96 15.13 -0.64
CA TYR A 68 -10.95 14.24 -0.05
C TYR A 68 -10.02 13.59 -1.08
N ASP A 69 -10.52 13.42 -2.30
CA ASP A 69 -9.86 12.77 -3.44
C ASP A 69 -9.17 13.77 -4.40
N THR A 70 -9.07 15.03 -3.97
CA THR A 70 -8.59 16.16 -4.80
C THR A 70 -7.49 16.93 -4.08
N PHE A 71 -6.44 17.31 -4.78
CA PHE A 71 -5.37 18.17 -4.26
C PHE A 71 -4.90 19.18 -5.33
N LYS A 72 -4.28 20.27 -4.86
CA LYS A 72 -3.70 21.28 -5.77
C LYS A 72 -2.46 20.73 -6.45
N PHE A 73 -2.38 20.97 -7.73
CA PHE A 73 -1.24 20.63 -8.55
C PHE A 73 -0.83 21.85 -9.40
N ASP A 74 0.42 22.25 -9.26
CA ASP A 74 0.94 23.47 -9.86
C ASP A 74 1.29 23.30 -11.36
N GLY A 75 1.05 22.10 -11.91
CA GLY A 75 1.40 21.77 -13.29
C GLY A 75 2.85 21.30 -13.45
N CYS A 76 3.23 21.04 -14.68
CA CYS A 76 4.58 20.67 -15.07
C CYS A 76 4.94 21.31 -16.42
N THR A 77 6.15 21.88 -16.53
CA THR A 77 6.60 22.60 -17.73
C THR A 77 7.09 21.68 -18.83
N ASP A 78 7.70 20.57 -18.47
CA ASP A 78 8.32 19.61 -19.39
C ASP A 78 7.60 18.25 -19.42
N GLY A 79 6.35 18.23 -18.91
CA GLY A 79 5.63 17.00 -18.64
C GLY A 79 6.04 16.36 -17.31
N CYS A 80 5.20 15.50 -16.78
CA CYS A 80 5.49 14.73 -15.56
C CYS A 80 4.80 13.37 -15.58
N THR A 81 5.28 12.50 -14.71
CA THR A 81 4.69 11.20 -14.45
C THR A 81 3.84 11.28 -13.20
N ILE A 82 2.59 10.85 -13.30
CA ILE A 82 1.69 10.70 -12.15
C ILE A 82 1.59 9.24 -11.84
N GLY A 83 2.06 8.87 -10.65
CA GLY A 83 1.96 7.53 -10.08
C GLY A 83 0.93 7.47 -8.97
N VAL A 84 0.12 6.42 -8.94
CA VAL A 84 -0.85 6.17 -7.86
C VAL A 84 -0.72 4.73 -7.40
N LEU A 85 -0.24 4.54 -6.18
CA LEU A 85 -0.21 3.24 -5.53
C LEU A 85 -1.46 3.10 -4.67
N VAL A 86 -2.26 2.08 -4.94
CA VAL A 86 -3.47 1.80 -4.16
C VAL A 86 -3.27 0.56 -3.30
N ASP A 87 -3.49 0.72 -2.01
CA ASP A 87 -3.51 -0.35 -1.02
C ASP A 87 -4.95 -0.82 -0.81
N ALA A 88 -5.22 -2.09 -1.12
CA ALA A 88 -6.51 -2.73 -0.89
C ALA A 88 -6.58 -3.27 0.54
N MET A 89 -7.37 -2.61 1.40
CA MET A 89 -7.45 -2.93 2.83
C MET A 89 -8.27 -4.18 3.15
N GLY A 90 -9.11 -4.62 2.24
CA GLY A 90 -9.98 -5.77 2.45
C GLY A 90 -11.23 -5.70 1.59
N ARG A 91 -12.14 -6.65 1.78
CA ARG A 91 -13.37 -6.75 1.00
C ARG A 91 -14.60 -6.58 1.87
N VAL A 92 -15.59 -5.89 1.34
CA VAL A 92 -16.91 -5.81 1.97
C VAL A 92 -17.57 -7.18 1.90
N ASN A 93 -18.04 -7.69 3.04
CA ASN A 93 -18.60 -9.04 3.16
C ASN A 93 -20.14 -9.05 3.27
N TYR A 94 -20.76 -7.89 3.35
CA TYR A 94 -22.22 -7.77 3.51
C TYR A 94 -22.73 -6.43 2.98
N GLY A 95 -23.97 -6.41 2.43
CA GLY A 95 -24.68 -5.22 2.00
C GLY A 95 -24.56 -4.92 0.49
N GLU A 96 -24.99 -3.73 0.12
CA GLU A 96 -25.07 -3.30 -1.28
C GLU A 96 -23.69 -3.08 -1.96
N HIS A 97 -22.63 -2.95 -1.16
CA HIS A 97 -21.26 -2.72 -1.64
C HIS A 97 -20.41 -4.00 -1.75
N LEU A 98 -21.03 -5.18 -1.86
CA LEU A 98 -20.31 -6.45 -2.05
C LEU A 98 -19.44 -6.47 -3.32
N TYR A 99 -19.79 -5.68 -4.34
CA TYR A 99 -19.02 -5.54 -5.59
C TYR A 99 -17.97 -4.42 -5.51
N ASP A 100 -17.46 -4.18 -4.32
CA ASP A 100 -16.42 -3.18 -4.05
C ASP A 100 -15.10 -3.52 -4.76
N ARG A 101 -14.96 -3.06 -6.00
CA ARG A 101 -13.76 -3.25 -6.82
C ARG A 101 -12.62 -2.41 -6.28
N LYS A 102 -11.40 -2.98 -6.30
CA LYS A 102 -10.21 -2.34 -5.76
C LYS A 102 -9.41 -1.63 -6.83
N GLY A 103 -8.92 -0.44 -6.51
CA GLY A 103 -8.18 0.41 -7.43
C GLY A 103 -8.74 1.82 -7.49
N ILE A 104 -8.73 2.41 -8.68
CA ILE A 104 -9.26 3.75 -8.97
C ILE A 104 -10.07 3.73 -10.28
N ASP A 105 -10.98 4.69 -10.44
CA ASP A 105 -11.75 4.83 -11.69
C ASP A 105 -11.10 5.80 -12.68
N ALA A 106 -10.46 6.86 -12.20
CA ALA A 106 -9.84 7.85 -13.06
C ALA A 106 -8.81 8.71 -12.31
N ILE A 107 -7.84 9.22 -13.04
CA ILE A 107 -7.06 10.40 -12.64
C ILE A 107 -7.53 11.55 -13.53
N ARG A 108 -7.93 12.67 -12.93
CA ARG A 108 -8.44 13.86 -13.62
C ARG A 108 -7.57 15.05 -13.34
N TYR A 109 -7.25 15.78 -14.40
CA TYR A 109 -6.64 17.09 -14.32
C TYR A 109 -7.70 18.15 -14.65
N GLY A 110 -8.18 18.86 -13.65
CA GLY A 110 -9.39 19.65 -13.76
C GLY A 110 -10.59 18.77 -14.20
N ASN A 111 -11.15 19.06 -15.36
CA ASN A 111 -12.29 18.31 -15.92
C ASN A 111 -11.90 17.21 -16.91
N GLN A 112 -10.61 17.01 -17.17
CA GLN A 112 -10.13 16.06 -18.17
C GLN A 112 -9.64 14.75 -17.52
N ASN A 113 -10.14 13.61 -17.97
CA ASN A 113 -9.57 12.34 -17.62
C ASN A 113 -8.20 12.16 -18.31
N LEU A 114 -7.22 11.74 -17.57
CA LEU A 114 -5.96 11.28 -18.12
C LEU A 114 -6.14 9.90 -18.76
N MET A 115 -5.36 9.62 -19.79
CA MET A 115 -5.46 8.41 -20.60
C MET A 115 -4.09 7.76 -20.77
N GLY A 116 -4.10 6.45 -20.98
CA GLY A 116 -2.87 5.69 -21.25
C GLY A 116 -2.09 5.39 -19.98
N TYR A 117 -2.44 4.28 -19.33
CA TYR A 117 -1.83 3.86 -18.07
C TYR A 117 -0.92 2.65 -18.26
N ASP A 118 0.24 2.72 -17.63
CA ASP A 118 1.02 1.55 -17.26
C ASP A 118 0.55 1.11 -15.87
N VAL A 119 0.11 -0.14 -15.75
CA VAL A 119 -0.42 -0.69 -14.50
C VAL A 119 0.46 -1.83 -14.04
N VAL A 120 0.81 -1.84 -12.75
CA VAL A 120 1.57 -2.92 -12.13
C VAL A 120 0.76 -3.56 -11.02
N THR A 121 0.49 -4.85 -11.17
CA THR A 121 -0.16 -5.67 -10.14
C THR A 121 0.85 -6.14 -9.10
N LEU A 122 0.52 -5.98 -7.83
CA LEU A 122 1.37 -6.25 -6.67
C LEU A 122 0.60 -7.09 -5.63
N PRO A 123 0.38 -8.39 -5.88
CA PRO A 123 -0.42 -9.24 -4.99
C PRO A 123 0.22 -9.48 -3.61
N LEU A 124 1.54 -9.24 -3.46
CA LEU A 124 2.29 -9.38 -2.21
C LEU A 124 2.32 -10.83 -1.67
N ASP A 125 2.26 -11.79 -2.54
CA ASP A 125 2.26 -13.23 -2.24
C ASP A 125 3.60 -13.93 -2.44
N ASN A 126 4.61 -13.20 -2.94
CA ASN A 126 5.94 -13.73 -3.26
C ASN A 126 7.06 -12.87 -2.66
N PRO A 127 7.22 -12.83 -1.32
CA PRO A 127 8.23 -11.99 -0.68
C PRO A 127 9.68 -12.39 -1.03
N GLU A 128 9.90 -13.62 -1.48
CA GLU A 128 11.21 -14.10 -1.93
C GLU A 128 11.72 -13.42 -3.22
N LYS A 129 10.83 -12.72 -3.94
CA LYS A 129 11.21 -11.95 -5.14
C LYS A 129 11.66 -10.52 -4.84
N ILE A 130 11.62 -10.10 -3.58
CA ILE A 130 12.04 -8.75 -3.19
C ILE A 130 13.56 -8.65 -3.27
N ASP A 131 14.02 -7.67 -4.03
CA ASP A 131 15.46 -7.39 -4.15
C ASP A 131 15.92 -6.41 -3.06
N PHE A 132 16.55 -6.93 -2.02
CA PHE A 132 17.11 -6.15 -0.92
C PHE A 132 18.49 -5.58 -1.19
N SER A 133 19.06 -5.76 -2.39
CA SER A 133 20.32 -5.12 -2.79
C SER A 133 20.12 -3.66 -3.19
N LEU A 134 18.90 -3.26 -3.48
CA LEU A 134 18.55 -1.89 -3.80
C LEU A 134 18.51 -1.04 -2.53
N GLU A 135 19.17 0.12 -2.57
CA GLU A 135 19.10 1.06 -1.46
C GLU A 135 17.68 1.61 -1.33
N GLY A 136 17.07 1.38 -0.15
CA GLY A 136 15.80 1.98 0.23
C GLY A 136 16.02 3.39 0.82
N GLY A 137 15.07 4.28 0.65
CA GLY A 137 15.17 5.62 1.22
C GLY A 137 13.85 6.35 1.33
N LYS A 138 12.83 5.88 0.64
CA LYS A 138 11.48 6.46 0.67
C LYS A 138 10.44 5.36 0.83
N TYR A 139 9.36 5.68 1.50
CA TYR A 139 8.23 4.77 1.63
C TYR A 139 7.35 4.77 0.36
N PRO A 140 6.74 3.65 0.00
CA PRO A 140 6.74 2.35 0.70
C PRO A 140 8.12 1.65 0.66
N LEU A 141 8.43 0.93 1.74
CA LEU A 141 9.73 0.30 1.91
C LEU A 141 9.59 -1.12 2.48
N PHE A 142 10.30 -2.07 1.88
CA PHE A 142 10.50 -3.38 2.48
C PHE A 142 11.74 -3.39 3.36
N MET A 143 11.59 -3.87 4.58
CA MET A 143 12.67 -4.05 5.54
C MET A 143 12.81 -5.54 5.87
N ARG A 144 14.03 -6.01 6.04
CA ARG A 144 14.34 -7.41 6.36
C ARG A 144 15.20 -7.51 7.61
N GLY A 145 14.82 -8.39 8.50
CA GLY A 145 15.56 -8.73 9.71
C GLY A 145 15.59 -10.23 9.96
N HIS A 146 16.43 -10.63 10.93
CA HIS A 146 16.53 -12.01 11.36
C HIS A 146 16.48 -12.10 12.88
N PHE A 147 15.89 -13.17 13.40
CA PHE A 147 15.81 -13.41 14.83
C PHE A 147 15.90 -14.91 15.16
N LYS A 148 16.36 -15.22 16.37
CA LYS A 148 16.37 -16.58 16.89
C LYS A 148 15.16 -16.79 17.80
N ALA A 149 14.38 -17.82 17.54
CA ALA A 149 13.28 -18.19 18.40
C ALA A 149 13.83 -18.91 19.66
N GLN A 150 13.32 -18.53 20.83
CA GLN A 150 13.64 -19.21 22.09
C GLN A 150 12.92 -20.57 22.23
N SER A 151 11.79 -20.71 21.54
CA SER A 151 10.98 -21.91 21.44
C SER A 151 10.16 -21.88 20.16
N GLN A 152 9.55 -23.00 19.79
CA GLN A 152 8.59 -23.06 18.67
C GLN A 152 7.14 -22.93 19.19
N ASN A 153 6.93 -22.17 20.26
CA ASN A 153 5.60 -21.82 20.74
C ASN A 153 5.05 -20.62 19.98
N ASP A 154 3.73 -20.48 19.99
CA ASP A 154 3.05 -19.30 19.48
C ASP A 154 3.57 -18.05 20.17
N CYS A 155 3.73 -16.97 19.39
CA CYS A 155 4.19 -15.68 19.89
C CYS A 155 3.57 -14.55 19.08
N PHE A 156 3.93 -13.32 19.42
CA PHE A 156 3.39 -12.11 18.80
C PHE A 156 4.53 -11.17 18.45
N VAL A 157 4.43 -10.52 17.29
CA VAL A 157 5.33 -9.40 16.91
C VAL A 157 4.62 -8.09 17.15
N HIS A 158 5.25 -7.24 17.96
CA HIS A 158 4.84 -5.88 18.25
C HIS A 158 5.54 -4.92 17.28
N LEU A 159 4.78 -3.98 16.73
CA LEU A 159 5.19 -3.09 15.66
C LEU A 159 5.09 -1.62 16.10
N ASP A 160 5.52 -1.34 17.34
CA ASP A 160 5.51 0.01 17.89
C ASP A 160 6.39 0.95 17.07
N GLY A 161 5.80 2.08 16.66
CA GLY A 161 6.47 3.05 15.80
C GLY A 161 6.35 2.79 14.29
N PHE A 162 5.82 1.64 13.88
CA PHE A 162 5.41 1.38 12.50
C PHE A 162 3.98 1.88 12.26
N LYS A 163 3.67 2.33 11.05
CA LYS A 163 2.36 2.93 10.75
C LYS A 163 1.40 1.97 10.08
N LYS A 164 1.75 1.46 8.91
CA LYS A 164 0.82 0.66 8.12
C LYS A 164 1.53 -0.25 7.14
N GLY A 165 1.13 -1.51 7.09
CA GLY A 165 1.72 -2.44 6.13
C GLY A 165 1.36 -3.90 6.37
N CYS A 166 2.29 -4.79 6.07
CA CYS A 166 2.16 -6.23 6.32
C CYS A 166 3.49 -6.87 6.73
N VAL A 167 3.39 -8.01 7.40
CA VAL A 167 4.54 -8.75 7.93
C VAL A 167 4.58 -10.16 7.36
N TYR A 168 5.78 -10.60 7.03
CA TYR A 168 6.06 -11.98 6.63
C TYR A 168 7.05 -12.60 7.61
N ILE A 169 6.78 -13.84 8.01
CA ILE A 169 7.68 -14.68 8.77
C ILE A 169 8.03 -15.90 7.93
N ASN A 170 9.32 -16.09 7.66
CA ASN A 170 9.83 -17.19 6.84
C ASN A 170 9.10 -17.34 5.48
N GLY A 171 8.76 -16.21 4.85
CA GLY A 171 8.03 -16.15 3.58
C GLY A 171 6.51 -16.23 3.70
N PHE A 172 5.96 -16.49 4.87
CA PHE A 172 4.51 -16.54 5.10
C PHE A 172 3.97 -15.20 5.56
N ASN A 173 2.95 -14.65 4.88
CA ASN A 173 2.28 -13.41 5.27
C ASN A 173 1.41 -13.67 6.51
N ILE A 174 1.82 -13.14 7.67
CA ILE A 174 1.09 -13.30 8.94
C ILE A 174 0.00 -12.25 9.14
N GLY A 175 -0.10 -11.26 8.26
CA GLY A 175 -1.18 -10.27 8.29
C GLY A 175 -0.71 -8.84 8.09
N ARG A 176 -1.69 -7.97 8.24
CA ARG A 176 -1.53 -6.50 8.11
C ARG A 176 -1.50 -5.88 9.49
N TYR A 177 -0.77 -4.79 9.61
CA TYR A 177 -0.78 -3.93 10.80
C TYR A 177 -1.17 -2.51 10.42
N TRP A 178 -1.68 -1.78 11.41
CA TRP A 178 -2.02 -0.38 11.27
C TRP A 178 -1.97 0.31 12.66
N GLU A 179 -1.25 1.42 12.76
CA GLU A 179 -1.06 2.16 14.03
C GLU A 179 -2.37 2.59 14.70
N ILE A 180 -3.45 2.75 13.93
CA ILE A 180 -4.77 3.11 14.48
C ILE A 180 -5.45 1.97 15.25
N GLY A 181 -4.89 0.78 15.21
CA GLY A 181 -5.43 -0.38 15.91
C GLY A 181 -6.77 -0.90 15.33
N PRO A 182 -7.54 -1.68 16.10
CA PRO A 182 -7.30 -1.99 17.53
C PRO A 182 -6.12 -2.92 17.77
N GLN A 183 -5.83 -3.87 16.89
CA GLN A 183 -4.75 -4.85 17.06
C GLN A 183 -3.38 -4.19 16.91
N ARG A 184 -2.52 -4.33 17.94
CA ARG A 184 -1.18 -3.75 17.95
C ARG A 184 -0.06 -4.75 17.79
N ALA A 185 -0.36 -6.03 17.98
CA ALA A 185 0.58 -7.12 17.75
C ALA A 185 0.00 -8.15 16.77
N LEU A 186 0.84 -8.70 15.90
CA LEU A 186 0.45 -9.76 14.98
C LEU A 186 0.86 -11.12 15.53
N TYR A 187 -0.07 -12.08 15.47
CA TYR A 187 0.15 -13.46 15.88
C TYR A 187 1.10 -14.19 14.92
N ILE A 188 2.08 -14.86 15.49
CA ILE A 188 3.01 -15.75 14.80
C ILE A 188 2.73 -17.19 15.26
N PRO A 189 2.14 -18.03 14.39
CA PRO A 189 1.98 -19.45 14.70
C PRO A 189 3.33 -20.14 14.93
N GLY A 190 3.48 -20.88 16.02
CA GLY A 190 4.71 -21.57 16.36
C GLY A 190 5.20 -22.54 15.28
N VAL A 191 4.28 -23.10 14.48
CA VAL A 191 4.61 -23.98 13.35
C VAL A 191 5.37 -23.29 12.22
N LEU A 192 5.37 -21.97 12.16
CA LEU A 192 6.16 -21.19 11.21
C LEU A 192 7.60 -20.96 11.69
N LEU A 193 7.85 -21.11 12.99
CA LEU A 193 9.14 -20.80 13.60
C LEU A 193 10.16 -21.91 13.38
N LYS A 194 11.39 -21.47 13.20
CA LYS A 194 12.62 -22.26 13.08
C LYS A 194 13.60 -21.77 14.13
N ASP A 195 14.78 -22.40 14.23
CA ASP A 195 15.85 -21.91 15.10
C ASP A 195 16.29 -20.50 14.68
N GLU A 196 16.44 -20.27 13.39
CA GLU A 196 16.70 -18.96 12.79
C GLU A 196 15.54 -18.58 11.86
N ASN A 197 15.02 -17.38 12.03
CA ASN A 197 13.84 -16.88 11.32
C ASN A 197 14.16 -15.59 10.59
N GLU A 198 13.53 -15.43 9.43
CA GLU A 198 13.49 -14.20 8.68
C GLU A 198 12.16 -13.47 8.93
N ILE A 199 12.23 -12.17 9.17
CA ILE A 199 11.09 -11.27 9.17
C ILE A 199 11.24 -10.27 8.04
N ILE A 200 10.19 -10.11 7.23
CA ILE A 200 10.08 -9.06 6.22
C ILE A 200 8.87 -8.19 6.56
N ILE A 201 9.07 -6.90 6.58
CA ILE A 201 8.03 -5.90 6.87
C ILE A 201 7.91 -4.97 5.67
N LEU A 202 6.72 -4.87 5.09
CA LEU A 202 6.35 -3.77 4.22
C LEU A 202 5.81 -2.64 5.08
N GLU A 203 6.44 -1.46 5.00
CA GLU A 203 5.94 -0.23 5.62
C GLU A 203 5.55 0.77 4.53
N LEU A 204 4.34 1.30 4.60
CA LEU A 204 3.75 2.16 3.56
C LEU A 204 3.92 3.65 3.83
N GLU A 205 3.92 4.07 5.10
CA GLU A 205 3.77 5.48 5.48
C GLU A 205 4.96 6.04 6.27
N GLY A 206 5.78 5.16 6.82
CA GLY A 206 6.97 5.49 7.58
C GLY A 206 7.00 4.86 8.96
N CYS A 207 8.19 4.67 9.50
CA CYS A 207 8.37 4.23 10.88
C CYS A 207 9.29 5.18 11.64
N GLU A 208 9.02 5.35 12.93
CA GLU A 208 9.88 6.15 13.83
C GLU A 208 11.15 5.38 14.18
N LYS A 209 11.03 4.05 14.31
CA LYS A 209 12.10 3.15 14.69
C LYS A 209 11.90 1.81 13.99
N ALA A 210 12.91 1.36 13.27
CA ALA A 210 12.88 0.07 12.56
C ALA A 210 13.28 -1.10 13.50
N GLU A 211 12.57 -1.23 14.61
CA GLU A 211 12.78 -2.30 15.59
C GLU A 211 11.43 -2.93 15.93
N VAL A 212 11.43 -4.25 16.10
CA VAL A 212 10.27 -5.01 16.51
C VAL A 212 10.58 -5.80 17.78
N GLU A 213 9.56 -6.02 18.59
CA GLU A 213 9.64 -6.90 19.75
C GLU A 213 8.81 -8.16 19.50
N ILE A 214 9.34 -9.32 19.88
CA ILE A 214 8.63 -10.60 19.78
C ILE A 214 8.43 -11.14 21.19
N THR A 215 7.17 -11.33 21.58
CA THR A 215 6.79 -11.76 22.94
C THR A 215 5.80 -12.92 22.92
N ALA A 216 5.58 -13.55 24.07
CA ALA A 216 4.51 -14.53 24.24
C ALA A 216 3.13 -13.89 24.48
N GLU A 217 3.09 -12.58 24.78
CA GLU A 217 1.87 -11.89 25.18
C GLU A 217 1.25 -11.15 23.98
N PRO A 218 -0.08 -11.26 23.77
CA PRO A 218 -0.79 -10.50 22.77
C PRO A 218 -0.99 -9.05 23.19
N ASP A 219 -1.06 -8.15 22.20
CA ASP A 219 -1.61 -6.81 22.39
C ASP A 219 -2.76 -6.61 21.39
N LEU A 220 -3.96 -6.54 21.92
CA LEU A 220 -5.18 -6.39 21.14
C LEU A 220 -5.72 -4.95 21.12
N GLY A 221 -4.97 -4.02 21.70
CA GLY A 221 -5.31 -2.61 21.81
C GLY A 221 -6.08 -2.22 23.05
#